data_5e8f4b2fcf5a41a93ae53df29bb3622f
#
_entry.id   5e8f4b2fcf5a41a93ae53df29bb3622f
#
_cell.length_a   1.000
_cell.length_b   1.000
_cell.length_c   1.000
_cell.angle_alpha   90.00
_cell.angle_beta   90.00
_cell.angle_gamma   90.00
#
_symmetry.space_group_name_H-M   'P 1'
#
loop_
_entity.id
_entity.type
_entity.pdbx_description
1 polymer ?
#
loop_
_entity_poly.entity_id
_entity_poly.type
_entity_poly.pdbx_seq_one_letter_code
_entity_poly.pdbx_strand_id
1 'polypeptide(L)'
;MQAKTLYEKLFESHIVREDAGTYLIYIDRHLVHEVTSPQAFEGLRINHRSVWRNKSILAVPDHNVPTTDRSLGISDPISKIQVETLDENCRHFGLTQFPMNDNRQGIVHVIGPEQGITLPGMTIVCGDSHTSTHGAFGALAMGIGTSEVEHVLATQCLILKKFKTMEVRVEGKLNKGITAKDIALALIGKIGTAGGTGYAIEFTGESIRSLSMEGRMTLCNMAIEAGARAGMVAVDDVTMSYVENRPFSPKGEALEKAKAYWKTLHSDKDAKFDKVVMFNGSEILPQVTWGTSPEMVVSIEGMTPDPKNETDPSKRKSIEDALSYMGLEPNLPINQIQIDKIFIGSCTNSRIEDLREAANVLKGKKIAQNIKLALAVPGSGLVKLQAEKEGLDQIFIEAGFEWREPGCSMCLAMNADRLNPGERCASTSNRNFEGRQGQGGRTHLVSPSMAAAAGIHGHFVDIRSLN
;
A
#
# COMPACT_ATOMS: atom_id res chain seq x y z
N MET A 1 20.04 -26.36 -15.25
CA MET A 1 20.14 -25.00 -14.66
C MET A 1 19.70 -25.11 -13.21
N GLN A 2 20.27 -24.31 -12.32
CA GLN A 2 19.82 -24.23 -10.93
C GLN A 2 18.39 -23.65 -10.86
N ALA A 3 17.52 -24.23 -10.04
CA ALA A 3 16.16 -23.72 -9.84
C ALA A 3 16.22 -22.34 -9.17
N LYS A 4 15.40 -21.40 -9.64
CA LYS A 4 15.41 -19.98 -9.22
C LYS A 4 14.06 -19.55 -8.67
N THR A 5 14.10 -18.71 -7.66
CA THR A 5 12.92 -17.96 -7.16
C THR A 5 12.52 -16.88 -8.17
N LEU A 6 11.28 -16.40 -8.09
CA LEU A 6 10.81 -15.27 -8.89
C LEU A 6 11.74 -14.04 -8.73
N TYR A 7 12.12 -13.74 -7.47
CA TYR A 7 13.06 -12.66 -7.19
C TYR A 7 14.38 -12.83 -7.95
N GLU A 8 14.98 -14.02 -7.92
CA GLU A 8 16.26 -14.28 -8.60
C GLU A 8 16.13 -14.13 -10.11
N LYS A 9 15.03 -14.60 -10.72
CA LYS A 9 14.76 -14.40 -12.15
C LYS A 9 14.69 -12.92 -12.52
N LEU A 10 13.94 -12.13 -11.74
CA LEU A 10 13.78 -10.70 -11.96
C LEU A 10 15.11 -9.96 -11.74
N PHE A 11 15.78 -10.23 -10.64
CA PHE A 11 17.03 -9.57 -10.30
C PHE A 11 18.11 -9.82 -11.35
N GLU A 12 18.34 -11.08 -11.70
CA GLU A 12 19.40 -11.48 -12.62
C GLU A 12 19.17 -10.98 -14.06
N SER A 13 17.90 -10.90 -14.50
CA SER A 13 17.57 -10.38 -15.83
C SER A 13 17.82 -8.87 -15.98
N HIS A 14 18.03 -8.14 -14.89
CA HIS A 14 18.26 -6.69 -14.90
C HIS A 14 19.68 -6.28 -14.48
N ILE A 15 20.58 -7.24 -14.24
CA ILE A 15 21.98 -6.93 -13.91
C ILE A 15 22.66 -6.31 -15.13
N VAL A 16 23.13 -5.08 -14.96
CA VAL A 16 23.99 -4.38 -15.93
C VAL A 16 25.46 -4.69 -15.64
N ARG A 17 25.83 -4.69 -14.35
CA ARG A 17 27.21 -4.95 -13.90
C ARG A 17 27.19 -5.50 -12.47
N GLU A 18 28.14 -6.36 -12.17
CA GLU A 18 28.47 -6.82 -10.82
C GLU A 18 29.90 -6.40 -10.47
N ASP A 19 30.11 -5.96 -9.23
CA ASP A 19 31.41 -5.62 -8.69
C ASP A 19 31.43 -5.95 -7.18
N ALA A 20 32.20 -6.98 -6.80
CA ALA A 20 32.41 -7.42 -5.42
C ALA A 20 31.09 -7.60 -4.59
N GLY A 21 30.07 -8.20 -5.19
CA GLY A 21 28.76 -8.46 -4.55
C GLY A 21 27.84 -7.24 -4.51
N THR A 22 28.21 -6.17 -5.19
CA THR A 22 27.36 -5.01 -5.45
C THR A 22 26.95 -5.03 -6.92
N TYR A 23 25.68 -4.76 -7.17
CA TYR A 23 25.07 -4.89 -8.50
C TYR A 23 24.54 -3.55 -8.97
N LEU A 24 24.83 -3.21 -10.22
CA LEU A 24 24.16 -2.14 -10.95
C LEU A 24 22.97 -2.78 -11.68
N ILE A 25 21.76 -2.39 -11.31
CA ILE A 25 20.50 -2.93 -11.83
C ILE A 25 19.84 -1.89 -12.73
N TYR A 26 19.41 -2.31 -13.91
CA TYR A 26 18.59 -1.49 -14.80
C TYR A 26 17.19 -1.32 -14.24
N ILE A 27 16.61 -0.11 -14.34
CA ILE A 27 15.26 0.22 -13.86
C ILE A 27 14.36 0.50 -15.07
N ASP A 28 13.28 -0.29 -15.23
CA ASP A 28 12.35 -0.14 -16.35
C ASP A 28 11.40 1.04 -16.18
N ARG A 29 10.93 1.28 -14.95
CA ARG A 29 9.96 2.33 -14.62
C ARG A 29 10.37 3.11 -13.38
N HIS A 30 10.20 4.41 -13.47
CA HIS A 30 10.36 5.31 -12.34
C HIS A 30 9.08 6.11 -12.14
N LEU A 31 8.43 5.90 -11.00
CA LEU A 31 7.26 6.66 -10.59
C LEU A 31 7.72 7.83 -9.73
N VAL A 32 7.15 9.01 -9.95
CA VAL A 32 7.62 10.25 -9.31
C VAL A 32 6.43 11.00 -8.73
N HIS A 33 6.56 11.50 -7.51
CA HIS A 33 5.57 12.35 -6.86
C HIS A 33 6.23 13.60 -6.25
N GLU A 34 5.42 14.54 -5.76
CA GLU A 34 5.85 15.87 -5.36
C GLU A 34 6.72 15.92 -4.10
N VAL A 35 6.67 14.90 -3.23
CA VAL A 35 7.34 14.98 -1.90
C VAL A 35 8.84 14.71 -1.99
N THR A 36 9.26 13.69 -2.77
CA THR A 36 10.65 13.20 -2.79
C THR A 36 11.42 13.60 -4.05
N SER A 37 10.78 14.29 -5.00
CA SER A 37 11.39 14.63 -6.28
C SER A 37 12.03 16.03 -6.39
N PRO A 38 11.64 17.06 -5.64
CA PRO A 38 12.17 18.42 -5.84
C PRO A 38 13.69 18.48 -5.79
N GLN A 39 14.30 17.93 -4.74
CA GLN A 39 15.76 17.94 -4.56
C GLN A 39 16.47 17.07 -5.61
N ALA A 40 15.87 15.98 -6.05
CA ALA A 40 16.44 15.13 -7.10
C ALA A 40 16.52 15.86 -8.44
N PHE A 41 15.47 16.59 -8.83
CA PHE A 41 15.49 17.42 -10.05
C PHE A 41 16.42 18.61 -9.93
N GLU A 42 16.55 19.22 -8.75
CA GLU A 42 17.50 20.30 -8.51
C GLU A 42 18.94 19.79 -8.62
N GLY A 43 19.23 18.60 -8.10
CA GLY A 43 20.51 17.92 -8.28
C GLY A 43 20.86 17.73 -9.75
N LEU A 44 19.91 17.34 -10.60
CA LEU A 44 20.13 17.25 -12.04
C LEU A 44 20.50 18.60 -12.67
N ARG A 45 19.81 19.70 -12.29
CA ARG A 45 20.09 21.05 -12.80
C ARG A 45 21.49 21.52 -12.40
N ILE A 46 21.84 21.41 -11.12
CA ILE A 46 23.14 21.81 -10.59
C ILE A 46 24.28 21.05 -11.30
N ASN A 47 24.08 19.76 -11.56
CA ASN A 47 25.06 18.91 -12.22
C ASN A 47 24.97 18.94 -13.77
N HIS A 48 24.14 19.83 -14.35
CA HIS A 48 23.92 19.93 -15.80
C HIS A 48 23.57 18.59 -16.46
N ARG A 49 22.76 17.78 -15.79
CA ARG A 49 22.33 16.46 -16.28
C ARG A 49 20.88 16.52 -16.78
N SER A 50 20.62 15.80 -17.85
CA SER A 50 19.26 15.54 -18.35
C SER A 50 18.70 14.26 -17.72
N VAL A 51 17.39 14.10 -17.81
CA VAL A 51 16.75 12.81 -17.55
C VAL A 51 17.09 11.86 -18.69
N TRP A 52 17.65 10.68 -18.35
CA TRP A 52 18.14 9.71 -19.34
C TRP A 52 17.04 9.16 -20.23
N ARG A 53 15.90 8.76 -19.66
CA ARG A 53 14.79 8.13 -20.39
C ARG A 53 13.44 8.64 -19.88
N ASN A 54 13.04 9.82 -20.35
CA ASN A 54 11.79 10.48 -19.88
C ASN A 54 10.52 9.64 -20.12
N LYS A 55 10.46 8.80 -21.15
CA LYS A 55 9.32 7.90 -21.43
C LYS A 55 9.16 6.74 -20.43
N SER A 56 10.16 6.46 -19.60
CA SER A 56 10.08 5.45 -18.55
C SER A 56 9.51 6.01 -17.24
N ILE A 57 9.26 7.32 -17.19
CA ILE A 57 8.85 8.04 -15.99
C ILE A 57 7.38 8.44 -16.10
N LEU A 58 6.65 8.24 -15.01
CA LEU A 58 5.32 8.79 -14.81
C LEU A 58 5.30 9.58 -13.51
N ALA A 59 4.83 10.83 -13.58
CA ALA A 59 4.72 11.71 -12.44
C ALA A 59 3.25 11.99 -12.08
N VAL A 60 2.97 12.12 -10.78
CA VAL A 60 1.64 12.47 -10.27
C VAL A 60 1.78 13.11 -8.89
N PRO A 61 1.07 14.21 -8.57
CA PRO A 61 0.93 14.68 -7.20
C PRO A 61 -0.15 13.87 -6.48
N ASP A 62 0.13 13.38 -5.27
CA ASP A 62 -0.80 12.51 -4.53
C ASP A 62 -0.82 12.73 -3.02
N HIS A 63 0.25 13.27 -2.43
CA HIS A 63 0.37 13.48 -0.98
C HIS A 63 -0.17 14.84 -0.53
N ASN A 64 0.17 15.89 -1.23
CA ASN A 64 -0.12 17.30 -0.87
C ASN A 64 -1.36 17.87 -1.59
N VAL A 65 -2.12 17.04 -2.28
CA VAL A 65 -3.33 17.45 -2.97
C VAL A 65 -4.52 17.48 -2.00
N PRO A 66 -5.41 18.47 -2.10
CA PRO A 66 -6.64 18.50 -1.32
C PRO A 66 -7.58 17.38 -1.77
N THR A 67 -8.27 16.80 -0.81
CA THR A 67 -9.34 15.81 -1.02
C THR A 67 -10.73 16.42 -0.92
N THR A 68 -10.79 17.73 -0.68
CA THR A 68 -11.99 18.58 -0.72
C THR A 68 -12.13 19.24 -2.10
N ASP A 69 -12.94 20.28 -2.20
CA ASP A 69 -13.14 21.03 -3.45
C ASP A 69 -11.81 21.61 -3.99
N ARG A 70 -11.33 21.04 -5.07
CA ARG A 70 -10.09 21.43 -5.74
C ARG A 70 -10.17 22.75 -6.52
N SER A 71 -11.38 23.26 -6.76
CA SER A 71 -11.55 24.58 -7.39
C SER A 71 -11.02 25.71 -6.52
N LEU A 72 -10.91 25.48 -5.22
CA LEU A 72 -10.34 26.43 -4.24
C LEU A 72 -8.79 26.40 -4.23
N GLY A 73 -8.16 25.49 -4.97
CA GLY A 73 -6.71 25.31 -5.00
C GLY A 73 -6.15 24.68 -3.72
N ILE A 74 -4.83 24.78 -3.53
CA ILE A 74 -4.11 24.24 -2.38
C ILE A 74 -3.88 25.39 -1.40
N SER A 75 -4.48 25.30 -0.21
CA SER A 75 -4.42 26.35 0.81
C SER A 75 -3.10 26.37 1.58
N ASP A 76 -2.48 25.20 1.81
CA ASP A 76 -1.19 25.13 2.49
C ASP A 76 -0.06 25.57 1.54
N PRO A 77 0.73 26.61 1.90
CA PRO A 77 1.75 27.16 1.01
C PRO A 77 2.87 26.17 0.65
N ILE A 78 3.25 25.28 1.59
CA ILE A 78 4.33 24.31 1.37
C ILE A 78 3.84 23.24 0.41
N SER A 79 2.66 22.69 0.65
CA SER A 79 2.00 21.72 -0.24
C SER A 79 1.84 22.29 -1.66
N LYS A 80 1.42 23.56 -1.77
CA LYS A 80 1.27 24.24 -3.05
C LYS A 80 2.59 24.31 -3.82
N ILE A 81 3.66 24.79 -3.15
CA ILE A 81 5.00 24.89 -3.76
C ILE A 81 5.48 23.52 -4.23
N GLN A 82 5.28 22.46 -3.46
CA GLN A 82 5.72 21.11 -3.85
C GLN A 82 5.00 20.60 -5.11
N VAL A 83 3.68 20.80 -5.19
CA VAL A 83 2.89 20.40 -6.37
C VAL A 83 3.29 21.23 -7.60
N GLU A 84 3.39 22.55 -7.46
CA GLU A 84 3.81 23.46 -8.55
C GLU A 84 5.23 23.13 -9.03
N THR A 85 6.16 22.82 -8.11
CA THR A 85 7.54 22.40 -8.46
C THR A 85 7.54 21.08 -9.23
N LEU A 86 6.67 20.12 -8.91
CA LEU A 86 6.53 18.91 -9.70
C LEU A 86 6.07 19.22 -11.12
N ASP A 87 5.06 20.10 -11.27
CA ASP A 87 4.53 20.51 -12.58
C ASP A 87 5.61 21.21 -13.44
N GLU A 88 6.41 22.08 -12.83
CA GLU A 88 7.54 22.75 -13.50
C GLU A 88 8.62 21.76 -13.92
N ASN A 89 9.00 20.82 -13.05
CA ASN A 89 9.99 19.79 -13.33
C ASN A 89 9.53 18.89 -14.48
N CYS A 90 8.28 18.44 -14.45
CA CYS A 90 7.72 17.60 -15.52
C CYS A 90 7.72 18.31 -16.87
N ARG A 91 7.37 19.60 -16.88
CA ARG A 91 7.40 20.44 -18.09
C ARG A 91 8.84 20.62 -18.60
N HIS A 92 9.77 20.95 -17.70
CA HIS A 92 11.18 21.20 -18.03
C HIS A 92 11.87 19.96 -18.63
N PHE A 93 11.66 18.78 -18.03
CA PHE A 93 12.30 17.53 -18.46
C PHE A 93 11.46 16.72 -19.46
N GLY A 94 10.30 17.20 -19.87
CA GLY A 94 9.40 16.53 -20.83
C GLY A 94 8.87 15.19 -20.33
N LEU A 95 8.45 15.13 -19.07
CA LEU A 95 7.94 13.92 -18.45
C LEU A 95 6.43 13.76 -18.66
N THR A 96 5.98 12.52 -18.70
CA THR A 96 4.54 12.22 -18.63
C THR A 96 4.04 12.49 -17.20
N GLN A 97 2.99 13.32 -17.08
CA GLN A 97 2.39 13.66 -15.80
C GLN A 97 0.88 13.57 -15.86
N PHE A 98 0.25 13.19 -14.76
CA PHE A 98 -1.18 13.40 -14.50
C PHE A 98 -1.31 14.48 -13.42
N PRO A 99 -1.51 15.76 -13.81
CA PRO A 99 -1.61 16.86 -12.85
C PRO A 99 -2.87 16.76 -11.99
N MET A 100 -2.96 17.52 -10.92
CA MET A 100 -4.00 17.45 -9.88
C MET A 100 -5.45 17.40 -10.42
N ASN A 101 -5.73 18.06 -11.53
CA ASN A 101 -7.08 18.14 -12.12
C ASN A 101 -7.28 17.16 -13.30
N ASP A 102 -6.34 16.27 -13.59
CA ASP A 102 -6.51 15.20 -14.58
C ASP A 102 -7.36 14.06 -13.99
N ASN A 103 -8.31 13.53 -14.75
CA ASN A 103 -9.15 12.41 -14.30
C ASN A 103 -8.35 11.14 -13.99
N ARG A 104 -7.10 11.03 -14.46
CA ARG A 104 -6.18 9.92 -14.16
C ARG A 104 -5.32 10.18 -12.93
N GLN A 105 -5.42 11.37 -12.33
CA GLN A 105 -4.71 11.69 -11.10
C GLN A 105 -5.19 10.79 -9.98
N GLY A 106 -4.28 10.42 -9.09
CA GLY A 106 -4.53 9.59 -7.93
C GLY A 106 -3.24 9.17 -7.26
N ILE A 107 -3.35 8.29 -6.29
CA ILE A 107 -2.21 7.75 -5.56
C ILE A 107 -1.29 7.02 -6.54
N VAL A 108 0.00 7.31 -6.50
CA VAL A 108 1.01 6.79 -7.44
C VAL A 108 0.98 5.27 -7.56
N HIS A 109 0.75 4.54 -6.46
CA HIS A 109 0.67 3.09 -6.44
C HIS A 109 -0.70 2.52 -6.85
N VAL A 110 -1.68 3.37 -7.11
CA VAL A 110 -2.97 3.02 -7.72
C VAL A 110 -2.92 3.26 -9.22
N ILE A 111 -2.46 4.44 -9.64
CA ILE A 111 -2.47 4.82 -11.05
C ILE A 111 -1.48 4.02 -11.91
N GLY A 112 -0.32 3.63 -11.35
CA GLY A 112 0.66 2.82 -12.08
C GLY A 112 0.06 1.52 -12.61
N PRO A 113 -0.54 0.67 -11.77
CA PRO A 113 -1.30 -0.51 -12.18
C PRO A 113 -2.51 -0.18 -13.08
N GLU A 114 -3.32 0.79 -12.69
CA GLU A 114 -4.56 1.16 -13.37
C GLU A 114 -4.31 1.56 -14.83
N GLN A 115 -3.21 2.26 -15.09
CA GLN A 115 -2.83 2.68 -16.43
C GLN A 115 -2.04 1.62 -17.22
N GLY A 116 -1.60 0.53 -16.58
CA GLY A 116 -0.71 -0.45 -17.21
C GLY A 116 0.74 0.04 -17.36
N ILE A 117 1.15 1.00 -16.55
CA ILE A 117 2.55 1.42 -16.41
C ILE A 117 3.34 0.34 -15.66
N THR A 118 2.68 -0.30 -14.70
CA THR A 118 3.17 -1.48 -13.99
C THR A 118 2.86 -2.73 -14.82
N LEU A 119 3.89 -3.42 -15.25
CA LEU A 119 3.77 -4.67 -16.01
C LEU A 119 4.65 -5.76 -15.41
N PRO A 120 4.26 -7.05 -15.61
CA PRO A 120 5.07 -8.16 -15.15
C PRO A 120 6.49 -8.15 -15.73
N GLY A 121 7.45 -8.58 -14.91
CA GLY A 121 8.85 -8.71 -15.32
C GLY A 121 9.67 -7.43 -15.25
N MET A 122 9.08 -6.30 -14.85
CA MET A 122 9.76 -5.01 -14.75
C MET A 122 10.43 -4.80 -13.39
N THR A 123 11.46 -3.96 -13.40
CA THR A 123 11.97 -3.28 -12.20
C THR A 123 11.32 -1.90 -12.10
N ILE A 124 10.76 -1.58 -10.92
CA ILE A 124 9.99 -0.35 -10.68
C ILE A 124 10.49 0.33 -9.42
N VAL A 125 10.75 1.62 -9.49
CA VAL A 125 11.14 2.42 -8.33
C VAL A 125 10.29 3.67 -8.18
N CYS A 126 10.21 4.16 -6.95
CA CYS A 126 9.59 5.43 -6.57
C CYS A 126 10.21 5.92 -5.28
N GLY A 127 10.17 7.22 -5.02
CA GLY A 127 10.58 7.81 -3.75
C GLY A 127 9.61 7.56 -2.58
N ASP A 128 8.78 6.52 -2.66
CA ASP A 128 7.84 6.09 -1.63
C ASP A 128 8.06 4.62 -1.26
N SER A 129 8.02 4.32 0.04
CA SER A 129 8.30 2.97 0.56
C SER A 129 7.29 1.92 0.07
N HIS A 130 6.02 2.30 -0.19
CA HIS A 130 4.98 1.37 -0.64
C HIS A 130 5.03 1.04 -2.14
N THR A 131 6.12 1.38 -2.82
CA THR A 131 6.41 0.95 -4.19
C THR A 131 6.39 -0.58 -4.33
N SER A 132 6.64 -1.32 -3.25
CA SER A 132 6.46 -2.79 -3.21
C SER A 132 5.07 -3.26 -3.67
N THR A 133 4.04 -2.41 -3.64
CA THR A 133 2.70 -2.68 -4.19
C THR A 133 2.75 -3.27 -5.60
N HIS A 134 3.65 -2.75 -6.44
CA HIS A 134 3.77 -3.16 -7.84
C HIS A 134 4.30 -4.59 -8.00
N GLY A 135 4.89 -5.18 -6.96
CA GLY A 135 5.32 -6.58 -6.95
C GLY A 135 4.17 -7.58 -7.05
N ALA A 136 2.93 -7.15 -6.81
CA ALA A 136 1.71 -7.93 -7.06
C ALA A 136 1.57 -8.40 -8.51
N PHE A 137 2.30 -7.77 -9.43
CA PHE A 137 2.32 -8.06 -10.85
C PHE A 137 3.51 -8.94 -11.28
N GLY A 138 4.23 -9.55 -10.36
CA GLY A 138 5.48 -10.25 -10.69
C GLY A 138 6.55 -9.28 -11.21
N ALA A 139 6.62 -8.09 -10.62
CA ALA A 139 7.64 -7.08 -10.84
C ALA A 139 8.56 -6.97 -9.62
N LEU A 140 9.82 -6.58 -9.82
CA LEU A 140 10.72 -6.22 -8.73
C LEU A 140 10.58 -4.73 -8.43
N ALA A 141 9.80 -4.41 -7.41
CA ALA A 141 9.42 -3.04 -7.11
C ALA A 141 9.87 -2.64 -5.70
N MET A 142 10.48 -1.45 -5.57
CA MET A 142 11.02 -1.00 -4.28
C MET A 142 11.04 0.52 -4.14
N GLY A 143 10.85 0.99 -2.91
CA GLY A 143 11.07 2.38 -2.53
C GLY A 143 12.56 2.73 -2.48
N ILE A 144 12.89 3.94 -2.93
CA ILE A 144 14.26 4.47 -2.96
C ILE A 144 14.34 5.85 -2.31
N GLY A 145 15.51 6.23 -1.82
CA GLY A 145 15.76 7.54 -1.23
C GLY A 145 15.94 8.64 -2.28
N THR A 146 15.83 9.90 -1.88
CA THR A 146 15.90 11.07 -2.78
C THR A 146 17.17 11.11 -3.63
N SER A 147 18.34 10.77 -3.08
CA SER A 147 19.61 10.69 -3.84
C SER A 147 19.59 9.57 -4.88
N GLU A 148 18.91 8.46 -4.58
CA GLU A 148 18.71 7.36 -5.53
C GLU A 148 17.70 7.75 -6.62
N VAL A 149 16.68 8.58 -6.29
CA VAL A 149 15.77 9.16 -7.29
C VAL A 149 16.55 9.98 -8.31
N GLU A 150 17.45 10.89 -7.87
CA GLU A 150 18.32 11.64 -8.78
C GLU A 150 19.18 10.70 -9.64
N HIS A 151 19.78 9.69 -9.01
CA HIS A 151 20.63 8.73 -9.71
C HIS A 151 19.87 7.97 -10.82
N VAL A 152 18.68 7.47 -10.51
CA VAL A 152 17.85 6.75 -11.49
C VAL A 152 17.35 7.68 -12.60
N LEU A 153 16.96 8.92 -12.27
CA LEU A 153 16.60 9.91 -13.31
C LEU A 153 17.76 10.14 -14.30
N ALA A 154 18.99 10.22 -13.80
CA ALA A 154 20.19 10.49 -14.61
C ALA A 154 20.69 9.28 -15.40
N THR A 155 20.50 8.05 -14.91
CA THR A 155 21.22 6.86 -15.41
C THR A 155 20.30 5.69 -15.76
N GLN A 156 19.06 5.68 -15.32
CA GLN A 156 18.12 4.56 -15.39
C GLN A 156 18.62 3.29 -14.65
N CYS A 157 19.55 3.44 -13.73
CA CYS A 157 20.14 2.35 -12.96
C CYS A 157 20.11 2.63 -11.47
N LEU A 158 20.19 1.55 -10.67
CA LEU A 158 20.26 1.59 -9.21
C LEU A 158 21.34 0.64 -8.72
N ILE A 159 22.09 1.05 -7.70
CA ILE A 159 23.13 0.22 -7.07
C ILE A 159 22.49 -0.53 -5.89
N LEU A 160 22.54 -1.87 -5.91
CA LEU A 160 21.93 -2.74 -4.91
C LEU A 160 22.85 -3.87 -4.48
N LYS A 161 22.61 -4.41 -3.30
CA LYS A 161 23.04 -5.76 -2.89
C LYS A 161 21.89 -6.74 -3.13
N LYS A 162 22.22 -8.00 -3.49
CA LYS A 162 21.21 -9.05 -3.65
C LYS A 162 20.50 -9.29 -2.30
N PHE A 163 19.18 -9.33 -2.31
CA PHE A 163 18.36 -9.60 -1.12
C PHE A 163 18.29 -11.10 -0.85
N LYS A 164 18.06 -11.47 0.39
CA LYS A 164 17.60 -12.81 0.75
C LYS A 164 16.17 -13.02 0.28
N THR A 165 15.75 -14.26 0.17
CA THR A 165 14.41 -14.64 -0.27
C THR A 165 13.60 -15.23 0.87
N MET A 166 12.35 -14.76 1.03
CA MET A 166 11.41 -15.30 2.01
C MET A 166 10.12 -15.71 1.30
N GLU A 167 9.69 -16.94 1.53
CA GLU A 167 8.37 -17.38 1.11
C GLU A 167 7.37 -17.18 2.26
N VAL A 168 6.26 -16.53 1.97
CA VAL A 168 5.08 -16.48 2.85
C VAL A 168 3.98 -17.29 2.18
N ARG A 169 3.77 -18.51 2.67
CA ARG A 169 2.83 -19.48 2.10
C ARG A 169 1.54 -19.51 2.91
N VAL A 170 0.42 -19.25 2.25
CA VAL A 170 -0.91 -19.31 2.87
C VAL A 170 -1.73 -20.39 2.14
N GLU A 171 -1.83 -21.55 2.77
CA GLU A 171 -2.59 -22.71 2.21
C GLU A 171 -4.01 -22.73 2.76
N GLY A 172 -4.86 -23.46 2.05
CA GLY A 172 -6.29 -23.57 2.35
C GLY A 172 -7.09 -22.34 1.91
N LYS A 173 -8.38 -22.33 2.22
CA LYS A 173 -9.30 -21.26 1.83
C LYS A 173 -9.49 -20.26 2.97
N LEU A 174 -9.57 -19.00 2.61
CA LEU A 174 -9.97 -17.95 3.55
C LEU A 174 -11.45 -18.09 3.93
N ASN A 175 -11.76 -17.86 5.20
CA ASN A 175 -13.14 -17.77 5.64
C ASN A 175 -13.83 -16.51 5.11
N LYS A 176 -15.16 -16.51 5.05
CA LYS A 176 -15.96 -15.32 4.67
C LYS A 176 -15.59 -14.13 5.54
N GLY A 177 -15.37 -12.98 4.92
CA GLY A 177 -15.03 -11.73 5.59
C GLY A 177 -13.54 -11.54 5.88
N ILE A 178 -12.67 -12.52 5.57
CA ILE A 178 -11.22 -12.38 5.69
C ILE A 178 -10.66 -11.81 4.39
N THR A 179 -9.82 -10.79 4.52
CA THR A 179 -9.24 -10.05 3.41
C THR A 179 -7.72 -10.21 3.34
N ALA A 180 -7.13 -9.71 2.26
CA ALA A 180 -5.67 -9.62 2.14
C ALA A 180 -5.03 -8.76 3.24
N LYS A 181 -5.76 -7.77 3.77
CA LYS A 181 -5.31 -6.93 4.89
C LYS A 181 -5.13 -7.76 6.17
N ASP A 182 -6.05 -8.68 6.42
CA ASP A 182 -5.96 -9.57 7.59
C ASP A 182 -4.77 -10.52 7.49
N ILE A 183 -4.49 -11.04 6.27
CA ILE A 183 -3.28 -11.84 6.02
C ILE A 183 -2.02 -11.02 6.30
N ALA A 184 -1.95 -9.79 5.78
CA ALA A 184 -0.79 -8.92 5.97
C ALA A 184 -0.56 -8.58 7.45
N LEU A 185 -1.61 -8.21 8.18
CA LEU A 185 -1.53 -7.91 9.61
C LEU A 185 -1.15 -9.15 10.43
N ALA A 186 -1.72 -10.32 10.13
CA ALA A 186 -1.35 -11.58 10.77
C ALA A 186 0.12 -11.94 10.54
N LEU A 187 0.65 -11.70 9.31
CA LEU A 187 2.07 -11.88 9.01
C LEU A 187 2.92 -10.95 9.87
N ILE A 188 2.61 -9.65 9.88
CA ILE A 188 3.39 -8.66 10.63
C ILE A 188 3.35 -8.95 12.13
N GLY A 189 2.19 -9.34 12.67
CA GLY A 189 2.07 -9.77 14.06
C GLY A 189 2.92 -11.01 14.38
N LYS A 190 3.08 -11.94 13.42
CA LYS A 190 3.84 -13.16 13.60
C LYS A 190 5.36 -12.97 13.54
N ILE A 191 5.85 -12.14 12.59
CA ILE A 191 7.30 -12.01 12.36
C ILE A 191 7.89 -10.69 12.87
N GLY A 192 7.04 -9.74 13.27
CA GLY A 192 7.42 -8.40 13.69
C GLY A 192 7.73 -7.46 12.52
N THR A 193 7.87 -6.17 12.81
CA THR A 193 8.20 -5.12 11.82
C THR A 193 9.64 -5.23 11.27
N ALA A 194 10.51 -5.99 11.90
CA ALA A 194 11.87 -6.26 11.44
C ALA A 194 12.08 -7.67 10.87
N GLY A 195 11.07 -8.54 10.91
CA GLY A 195 11.21 -9.94 10.54
C GLY A 195 11.54 -10.22 9.08
N GLY A 196 11.24 -9.26 8.20
CA GLY A 196 11.53 -9.27 6.76
C GLY A 196 12.75 -8.44 6.36
N THR A 197 13.51 -7.88 7.32
CA THR A 197 14.66 -7.00 7.01
C THR A 197 15.69 -7.71 6.15
N GLY A 198 16.01 -7.13 4.99
CA GLY A 198 16.95 -7.67 4.02
C GLY A 198 16.37 -8.75 3.10
N TYR A 199 15.06 -9.04 3.20
CA TYR A 199 14.38 -10.01 2.35
C TYR A 199 13.54 -9.36 1.26
N ALA A 200 13.43 -10.08 0.14
CA ALA A 200 12.32 -9.98 -0.80
C ALA A 200 11.32 -11.10 -0.44
N ILE A 201 10.05 -10.73 -0.20
CA ILE A 201 8.99 -11.67 0.17
C ILE A 201 8.24 -12.11 -1.08
N GLU A 202 8.09 -13.40 -1.31
CA GLU A 202 7.16 -13.97 -2.29
C GLU A 202 5.97 -14.58 -1.55
N PHE A 203 4.77 -14.09 -1.86
CA PHE A 203 3.52 -14.61 -1.32
C PHE A 203 3.01 -15.74 -2.22
N THR A 204 2.75 -16.91 -1.62
CA THR A 204 2.38 -18.15 -2.32
C THR A 204 1.24 -18.88 -1.60
N GLY A 205 0.78 -19.97 -2.18
CA GLY A 205 -0.25 -20.85 -1.62
C GLY A 205 -1.63 -20.64 -2.23
N GLU A 206 -2.58 -21.51 -1.86
CA GLU A 206 -3.94 -21.55 -2.43
C GLU A 206 -4.68 -20.23 -2.16
N SER A 207 -4.63 -19.73 -0.91
CA SER A 207 -5.29 -18.48 -0.54
C SER A 207 -4.78 -17.30 -1.37
N ILE A 208 -3.46 -17.22 -1.62
CA ILE A 208 -2.86 -16.10 -2.37
C ILE A 208 -3.27 -16.15 -3.84
N ARG A 209 -3.28 -17.33 -4.46
CA ARG A 209 -3.73 -17.49 -5.84
C ARG A 209 -5.20 -17.13 -6.04
N SER A 210 -6.03 -17.32 -5.01
CA SER A 210 -7.45 -16.99 -5.05
C SER A 210 -7.76 -15.50 -4.87
N LEU A 211 -6.77 -14.68 -4.44
CA LEU A 211 -6.95 -13.24 -4.30
C LEU A 211 -7.08 -12.55 -5.67
N SER A 212 -7.90 -11.50 -5.68
CA SER A 212 -7.91 -10.50 -6.76
C SER A 212 -6.58 -9.75 -6.85
N MET A 213 -6.37 -8.99 -7.91
CA MET A 213 -5.19 -8.12 -8.01
C MET A 213 -5.15 -7.08 -6.91
N GLU A 214 -6.28 -6.53 -6.51
CA GLU A 214 -6.42 -5.56 -5.42
C GLU A 214 -5.95 -6.17 -4.09
N GLY A 215 -6.35 -7.39 -3.79
CA GLY A 215 -5.88 -8.13 -2.61
C GLY A 215 -4.37 -8.41 -2.66
N ARG A 216 -3.84 -8.80 -3.82
CA ARG A 216 -2.38 -9.01 -4.01
C ARG A 216 -1.60 -7.71 -3.85
N MET A 217 -2.13 -6.58 -4.35
CA MET A 217 -1.54 -5.26 -4.16
C MET A 217 -1.51 -4.87 -2.68
N THR A 218 -2.57 -5.15 -1.92
CA THR A 218 -2.60 -4.93 -0.46
C THR A 218 -1.50 -5.73 0.27
N LEU A 219 -1.31 -7.01 -0.06
CA LEU A 219 -0.23 -7.82 0.52
C LEU A 219 1.15 -7.27 0.22
N CYS A 220 1.42 -7.00 -1.06
CA CYS A 220 2.72 -6.47 -1.48
C CYS A 220 2.98 -5.07 -0.93
N ASN A 221 1.94 -4.21 -0.82
CA ASN A 221 2.00 -2.91 -0.17
C ASN A 221 2.50 -3.04 1.27
N MET A 222 1.90 -3.96 2.04
CA MET A 222 2.20 -4.11 3.46
C MET A 222 3.42 -4.98 3.76
N ALA A 223 4.07 -5.58 2.76
CA ALA A 223 5.33 -6.30 2.95
C ALA A 223 6.43 -5.41 3.57
N ILE A 224 6.42 -4.11 3.26
CA ILE A 224 7.34 -3.11 3.82
C ILE A 224 7.14 -2.96 5.34
N GLU A 225 5.93 -3.13 5.83
CA GLU A 225 5.63 -3.03 7.27
C GLU A 225 6.18 -4.21 8.08
N ALA A 226 6.51 -5.32 7.41
CA ALA A 226 7.30 -6.41 7.98
C ALA A 226 8.82 -6.19 7.86
N GLY A 227 9.27 -5.03 7.34
CA GLY A 227 10.67 -4.69 7.11
C GLY A 227 11.26 -5.20 5.80
N ALA A 228 10.48 -5.82 4.92
CA ALA A 228 10.96 -6.36 3.66
C ALA A 228 11.37 -5.27 2.66
N ARG A 229 12.27 -5.61 1.72
CA ARG A 229 12.69 -4.70 0.65
C ARG A 229 11.72 -4.72 -0.54
N ALA A 230 11.02 -5.82 -0.76
CA ALA A 230 10.02 -6.01 -1.80
C ALA A 230 9.02 -7.08 -1.37
N GLY A 231 7.79 -6.99 -1.86
CA GLY A 231 6.78 -8.06 -1.80
C GLY A 231 6.39 -8.44 -3.22
N MET A 232 6.20 -9.72 -3.50
CA MET A 232 5.90 -10.19 -4.86
C MET A 232 4.84 -11.30 -4.84
N VAL A 233 4.07 -11.38 -5.92
CA VAL A 233 3.20 -12.51 -6.26
C VAL A 233 3.55 -12.95 -7.68
N ALA A 234 3.66 -14.27 -7.89
CA ALA A 234 3.91 -14.83 -9.20
C ALA A 234 2.79 -14.49 -10.21
N VAL A 235 3.16 -14.36 -11.47
CA VAL A 235 2.21 -14.05 -12.55
C VAL A 235 1.33 -15.26 -12.85
N ASP A 236 0.04 -15.01 -12.95
CA ASP A 236 -0.97 -15.98 -13.36
C ASP A 236 -2.03 -15.34 -14.28
N ASP A 237 -3.10 -16.07 -14.59
CA ASP A 237 -4.17 -15.58 -15.46
C ASP A 237 -4.91 -14.36 -14.87
N VAL A 238 -4.99 -14.24 -13.53
CA VAL A 238 -5.57 -13.06 -12.85
C VAL A 238 -4.74 -11.83 -13.15
N THR A 239 -3.40 -11.93 -13.02
CA THR A 239 -2.48 -10.86 -13.34
C THR A 239 -2.56 -10.47 -14.82
N MET A 240 -2.54 -11.45 -15.73
CA MET A 240 -2.60 -11.20 -17.17
C MET A 240 -3.89 -10.52 -17.58
N SER A 241 -5.03 -10.97 -17.04
CA SER A 241 -6.35 -10.36 -17.31
C SER A 241 -6.44 -8.92 -16.81
N TYR A 242 -5.83 -8.62 -15.67
CA TYR A 242 -5.84 -7.27 -15.13
C TYR A 242 -5.06 -6.28 -15.99
N VAL A 243 -3.88 -6.66 -16.49
CA VAL A 243 -3.02 -5.76 -17.29
C VAL A 243 -3.46 -5.65 -18.75
N GLU A 244 -4.23 -6.63 -19.24
CA GLU A 244 -4.74 -6.61 -20.61
C GLU A 244 -5.66 -5.39 -20.83
N ASN A 245 -5.53 -4.75 -21.99
CA ASN A 245 -6.31 -3.56 -22.37
C ASN A 245 -6.06 -2.28 -21.58
N ARG A 246 -5.11 -2.24 -20.66
CA ARG A 246 -4.74 -0.98 -20.03
C ARG A 246 -4.06 -0.03 -21.03
N PRO A 247 -4.16 1.31 -20.83
CA PRO A 247 -3.67 2.29 -21.79
C PRO A 247 -2.22 2.11 -22.25
N PHE A 248 -1.32 1.81 -21.29
CA PHE A 248 0.12 1.65 -21.55
C PHE A 248 0.57 0.17 -21.68
N SER A 249 -0.37 -0.76 -21.66
CA SER A 249 -0.06 -2.18 -21.89
C SER A 249 0.26 -2.45 -23.36
N PRO A 250 1.15 -3.41 -23.66
CA PRO A 250 1.43 -3.83 -25.01
C PRO A 250 0.14 -4.32 -25.71
N LYS A 251 0.11 -4.19 -27.04
CA LYS A 251 -1.07 -4.55 -27.85
C LYS A 251 -0.65 -5.46 -29.01
N GLY A 252 -1.61 -6.22 -29.54
CA GLY A 252 -1.41 -7.10 -30.70
C GLY A 252 -0.27 -8.10 -30.47
N GLU A 253 0.60 -8.28 -31.46
CA GLU A 253 1.73 -9.22 -31.41
C GLU A 253 2.68 -8.96 -30.22
N ALA A 254 2.88 -7.69 -29.83
CA ALA A 254 3.70 -7.36 -28.67
C ALA A 254 3.07 -7.87 -27.36
N LEU A 255 1.75 -7.89 -27.24
CA LEU A 255 1.05 -8.45 -26.10
C LEU A 255 1.23 -9.99 -26.03
N GLU A 256 1.13 -10.69 -27.16
CA GLU A 256 1.32 -12.14 -27.18
C GLU A 256 2.76 -12.54 -26.80
N LYS A 257 3.75 -11.81 -27.28
CA LYS A 257 5.16 -11.99 -26.86
C LYS A 257 5.33 -11.72 -25.37
N ALA A 258 4.71 -10.66 -24.86
CA ALA A 258 4.75 -10.33 -23.44
C ALA A 258 4.09 -11.42 -22.59
N LYS A 259 2.89 -11.90 -22.95
CA LYS A 259 2.20 -12.99 -22.25
C LYS A 259 3.05 -14.28 -22.22
N ALA A 260 3.72 -14.62 -23.32
CA ALA A 260 4.62 -15.77 -23.37
C ALA A 260 5.78 -15.66 -22.36
N TYR A 261 6.36 -14.47 -22.23
CA TYR A 261 7.39 -14.19 -21.23
C TYR A 261 6.80 -14.16 -19.80
N TRP A 262 5.68 -13.49 -19.59
CA TRP A 262 5.04 -13.34 -18.28
C TRP A 262 4.68 -14.67 -17.62
N LYS A 263 4.27 -15.67 -18.43
CA LYS A 263 4.02 -17.05 -17.97
C LYS A 263 5.24 -17.74 -17.33
N THR A 264 6.45 -17.24 -17.56
CA THR A 264 7.69 -17.76 -16.95
C THR A 264 8.00 -17.13 -15.58
N LEU A 265 7.27 -16.09 -15.19
CA LEU A 265 7.50 -15.29 -14.00
C LEU A 265 6.84 -15.90 -12.76
N HIS A 266 7.39 -17.02 -12.32
CA HIS A 266 7.07 -17.74 -11.09
C HIS A 266 8.34 -18.44 -10.60
N SER A 267 8.41 -18.76 -9.32
CA SER A 267 9.49 -19.57 -8.77
C SER A 267 9.47 -20.98 -9.35
N ASP A 268 10.65 -21.53 -9.64
CA ASP A 268 10.78 -22.91 -10.10
C ASP A 268 10.35 -23.88 -8.98
N LYS A 269 9.85 -25.07 -9.35
CA LYS A 269 9.31 -26.05 -8.38
C LYS A 269 10.28 -26.39 -7.26
N ASP A 270 11.58 -26.47 -7.58
CA ASP A 270 12.65 -26.86 -6.65
C ASP A 270 13.46 -25.64 -6.16
N ALA A 271 12.94 -24.41 -6.34
CA ALA A 271 13.57 -23.19 -5.84
C ALA A 271 13.66 -23.20 -4.32
N LYS A 272 14.78 -22.73 -3.79
CA LYS A 272 15.01 -22.67 -2.34
C LYS A 272 14.90 -21.24 -1.85
N PHE A 273 14.11 -21.05 -0.80
CA PHE A 273 14.03 -19.79 -0.09
C PHE A 273 14.92 -19.82 1.17
N ASP A 274 15.52 -18.69 1.51
CA ASP A 274 16.31 -18.56 2.73
C ASP A 274 15.45 -18.69 4.00
N LYS A 275 14.14 -18.33 3.91
CA LYS A 275 13.16 -18.43 4.99
C LYS A 275 11.78 -18.77 4.43
N VAL A 276 11.05 -19.61 5.16
CA VAL A 276 9.65 -19.95 4.86
C VAL A 276 8.78 -19.67 6.07
N VAL A 277 7.67 -18.93 5.85
CA VAL A 277 6.65 -18.67 6.87
C VAL A 277 5.33 -19.24 6.35
N MET A 278 4.69 -20.10 7.15
CA MET A 278 3.46 -20.78 6.74
C MET A 278 2.26 -20.32 7.56
N PHE A 279 1.12 -20.20 6.89
CA PHE A 279 -0.20 -19.99 7.47
C PHE A 279 -1.21 -20.97 6.89
N ASN A 280 -2.22 -21.29 7.70
CA ASN A 280 -3.45 -21.89 7.24
C ASN A 280 -4.50 -20.76 7.05
N GLY A 281 -4.98 -20.56 5.84
CA GLY A 281 -5.93 -19.50 5.52
C GLY A 281 -7.23 -19.59 6.33
N SER A 282 -7.67 -20.83 6.66
CA SER A 282 -8.89 -21.03 7.47
C SER A 282 -8.76 -20.63 8.95
N GLU A 283 -7.53 -20.41 9.43
CA GLU A 283 -7.26 -20.01 10.82
C GLU A 283 -7.05 -18.49 10.97
N ILE A 284 -6.93 -17.77 9.84
CA ILE A 284 -6.80 -16.32 9.88
C ILE A 284 -8.15 -15.71 10.26
N LEU A 285 -8.12 -14.87 11.29
CA LEU A 285 -9.26 -14.11 11.80
C LEU A 285 -9.15 -12.64 11.38
N PRO A 286 -10.25 -11.85 11.42
CA PRO A 286 -10.18 -10.41 11.23
C PRO A 286 -9.21 -9.77 12.23
N GLN A 287 -8.29 -8.94 11.75
CA GLN A 287 -7.19 -8.36 12.51
C GLN A 287 -7.43 -6.89 12.86
N VAL A 288 -6.99 -6.48 14.05
CA VAL A 288 -7.04 -5.10 14.53
C VAL A 288 -5.73 -4.76 15.22
N THR A 289 -5.07 -3.67 14.83
CA THR A 289 -3.93 -3.17 15.60
C THR A 289 -4.41 -2.46 16.87
N TRP A 290 -3.83 -2.79 18.02
CA TRP A 290 -4.18 -2.19 19.31
C TRP A 290 -3.20 -1.11 19.77
N GLY A 291 -1.99 -1.09 19.21
CA GLY A 291 -0.90 -0.22 19.66
C GLY A 291 -0.40 0.75 18.58
N THR A 292 0.85 1.18 18.72
CA THR A 292 1.51 2.23 17.92
C THR A 292 2.44 1.67 16.83
N SER A 293 2.33 0.38 16.54
CA SER A 293 3.09 -0.30 15.49
C SER A 293 2.18 -1.35 14.80
N PRO A 294 2.34 -1.63 13.50
CA PRO A 294 1.57 -2.67 12.82
C PRO A 294 1.75 -4.08 13.39
N GLU A 295 2.87 -4.36 14.08
CA GLU A 295 3.08 -5.65 14.78
C GLU A 295 2.27 -5.79 16.08
N MET A 296 1.81 -4.66 16.64
CA MET A 296 0.95 -4.64 17.80
C MET A 296 -0.50 -4.91 17.38
N VAL A 297 -0.76 -6.13 16.96
CA VAL A 297 -2.00 -6.59 16.34
C VAL A 297 -2.53 -7.84 17.03
N VAL A 298 -3.84 -7.97 17.13
CA VAL A 298 -4.55 -9.16 17.58
C VAL A 298 -5.80 -9.37 16.74
N SER A 299 -6.39 -10.58 16.82
CA SER A 299 -7.68 -10.82 16.18
C SER A 299 -8.81 -10.04 16.89
N ILE A 300 -9.93 -9.86 16.20
CA ILE A 300 -11.13 -9.23 16.76
C ILE A 300 -11.66 -9.94 18.01
N GLU A 301 -11.36 -11.23 18.18
CA GLU A 301 -11.73 -12.03 19.37
C GLU A 301 -10.74 -11.84 20.53
N GLY A 302 -9.65 -11.14 20.31
CA GLY A 302 -8.58 -10.94 21.27
C GLY A 302 -8.84 -9.77 22.23
N MET A 303 -7.83 -9.53 23.05
CA MET A 303 -7.77 -8.45 24.04
C MET A 303 -6.45 -7.70 23.89
N THR A 304 -6.39 -6.47 24.38
CA THR A 304 -5.14 -5.75 24.58
C THR A 304 -4.24 -6.53 25.54
N PRO A 305 -2.92 -6.58 25.30
CA PRO A 305 -2.02 -7.35 26.16
C PRO A 305 -1.93 -6.76 27.57
N ASP A 306 -1.68 -7.65 28.56
CA ASP A 306 -1.30 -7.22 29.91
C ASP A 306 0.22 -7.17 30.00
N PRO A 307 0.83 -5.98 30.24
CA PRO A 307 2.27 -5.84 30.37
C PRO A 307 2.89 -6.74 31.45
N LYS A 308 2.12 -7.09 32.48
CA LYS A 308 2.57 -7.97 33.56
C LYS A 308 2.90 -9.39 33.10
N ASN A 309 2.31 -9.83 31.98
CA ASN A 309 2.56 -11.15 31.39
C ASN A 309 3.81 -11.18 30.50
N GLU A 310 4.41 -10.01 30.19
CA GLU A 310 5.65 -9.94 29.40
C GLU A 310 6.87 -10.02 30.33
N THR A 311 7.76 -10.94 30.04
CA THR A 311 8.97 -11.20 30.83
C THR A 311 10.14 -10.30 30.44
N ASP A 312 10.22 -9.90 29.18
CA ASP A 312 11.25 -8.99 28.68
C ASP A 312 10.93 -7.54 29.11
N PRO A 313 11.81 -6.90 29.92
CA PRO A 313 11.56 -5.54 30.41
C PRO A 313 11.37 -4.50 29.30
N SER A 314 12.10 -4.63 28.18
CA SER A 314 12.00 -3.69 27.06
C SER A 314 10.68 -3.83 26.33
N LYS A 315 10.23 -5.07 26.09
CA LYS A 315 8.93 -5.34 25.48
C LYS A 315 7.79 -4.92 26.40
N ARG A 316 7.91 -5.21 27.72
CA ARG A 316 6.94 -4.75 28.72
C ARG A 316 6.78 -3.25 28.67
N LYS A 317 7.86 -2.50 28.67
CA LYS A 317 7.86 -1.05 28.58
C LYS A 317 7.20 -0.56 27.28
N SER A 318 7.52 -1.20 26.16
CA SER A 318 6.90 -0.88 24.86
C SER A 318 5.37 -1.10 24.88
N ILE A 319 4.88 -2.16 25.54
CA ILE A 319 3.44 -2.40 25.70
C ILE A 319 2.80 -1.32 26.56
N GLU A 320 3.42 -0.98 27.71
CA GLU A 320 2.95 0.06 28.62
C GLU A 320 2.84 1.43 27.91
N ASP A 321 3.86 1.82 27.16
CA ASP A 321 3.91 3.08 26.44
C ASP A 321 2.85 3.11 25.33
N ALA A 322 2.71 2.02 24.57
CA ALA A 322 1.70 1.91 23.53
C ALA A 322 0.26 1.98 24.09
N LEU A 323 -0.04 1.26 25.17
CA LEU A 323 -1.36 1.31 25.83
C LEU A 323 -1.64 2.73 26.35
N SER A 324 -0.65 3.37 26.97
CA SER A 324 -0.75 4.74 27.48
C SER A 324 -1.06 5.72 26.33
N TYR A 325 -0.29 5.68 25.23
CA TYR A 325 -0.53 6.53 24.07
C TYR A 325 -1.92 6.29 23.47
N MET A 326 -2.27 5.02 23.27
CA MET A 326 -3.56 4.63 22.72
C MET A 326 -4.72 4.85 23.72
N GLY A 327 -4.45 5.13 25.00
CA GLY A 327 -5.46 5.29 26.05
C GLY A 327 -6.33 4.03 26.19
N LEU A 328 -5.68 2.87 26.25
CA LEU A 328 -6.32 1.58 26.39
C LEU A 328 -5.87 0.92 27.69
N GLU A 329 -6.80 0.22 28.34
CA GLU A 329 -6.50 -0.59 29.52
C GLU A 329 -5.98 -1.97 29.10
N PRO A 330 -5.11 -2.62 29.90
CA PRO A 330 -4.76 -4.02 29.74
C PRO A 330 -5.98 -4.95 29.79
N ASN A 331 -5.95 -6.04 29.04
CA ASN A 331 -7.04 -7.04 28.98
C ASN A 331 -8.38 -6.48 28.53
N LEU A 332 -8.40 -5.36 27.79
CA LEU A 332 -9.62 -4.80 27.19
C LEU A 332 -9.97 -5.60 25.93
N PRO A 333 -11.17 -6.19 25.83
CA PRO A 333 -11.63 -6.82 24.60
C PRO A 333 -11.64 -5.83 23.42
N ILE A 334 -11.12 -6.27 22.26
CA ILE A 334 -11.00 -5.40 21.08
C ILE A 334 -12.35 -4.82 20.65
N ASN A 335 -13.41 -5.61 20.74
CA ASN A 335 -14.77 -5.18 20.39
C ASN A 335 -15.39 -4.14 21.34
N GLN A 336 -14.71 -3.77 22.42
CA GLN A 336 -15.13 -2.69 23.33
C GLN A 336 -14.43 -1.36 23.05
N ILE A 337 -13.46 -1.32 22.12
CA ILE A 337 -12.74 -0.11 21.77
C ILE A 337 -13.66 0.82 20.97
N GLN A 338 -14.00 1.97 21.55
CA GLN A 338 -14.81 3.02 20.90
C GLN A 338 -14.01 3.75 19.85
N ILE A 339 -14.66 4.14 18.75
CA ILE A 339 -14.05 4.81 17.59
C ILE A 339 -14.67 6.20 17.43
N ASP A 340 -13.85 7.21 17.13
CA ASP A 340 -14.27 8.58 16.87
C ASP A 340 -14.36 8.90 15.37
N LYS A 341 -13.47 8.31 14.56
CA LYS A 341 -13.37 8.59 13.12
C LYS A 341 -13.16 7.31 12.32
N ILE A 342 -13.60 7.34 11.07
CA ILE A 342 -13.37 6.26 10.10
C ILE A 342 -12.61 6.81 8.90
N PHE A 343 -11.61 6.07 8.46
CA PHE A 343 -10.87 6.37 7.23
C PHE A 343 -10.80 5.14 6.33
N ILE A 344 -11.45 5.22 5.17
CA ILE A 344 -11.36 4.24 4.08
C ILE A 344 -10.64 4.91 2.92
N GLY A 345 -9.41 4.49 2.65
CA GLY A 345 -8.51 5.15 1.69
C GLY A 345 -7.10 4.58 1.75
N SER A 346 -6.10 5.37 1.34
CA SER A 346 -4.68 5.00 1.27
C SER A 346 -4.32 4.12 0.07
N CYS A 347 -3.05 4.09 -0.31
CA CYS A 347 -2.54 3.17 -1.34
C CYS A 347 -2.78 1.69 -1.02
N THR A 348 -3.07 1.37 0.24
CA THR A 348 -3.38 0.02 0.68
C THR A 348 -4.77 -0.42 0.25
N ASN A 349 -5.81 0.39 0.56
CA ASN A 349 -7.22 0.01 0.38
C ASN A 349 -8.08 1.21 -0.08
N SER A 350 -7.91 1.60 -1.33
CA SER A 350 -8.70 2.68 -1.96
C SER A 350 -9.11 2.36 -3.40
N ARG A 351 -8.96 1.09 -3.80
CA ARG A 351 -9.32 0.61 -5.14
C ARG A 351 -10.81 0.27 -5.18
N ILE A 352 -11.32 0.04 -6.38
CA ILE A 352 -12.76 -0.18 -6.57
C ILE A 352 -13.31 -1.35 -5.75
N GLU A 353 -12.54 -2.44 -5.59
CA GLU A 353 -12.98 -3.59 -4.79
C GLU A 353 -13.07 -3.25 -3.30
N ASP A 354 -12.09 -2.49 -2.77
CA ASP A 354 -12.09 -2.03 -1.39
C ASP A 354 -13.33 -1.19 -1.07
N LEU A 355 -13.69 -0.28 -2.01
CA LEU A 355 -14.90 0.56 -1.88
C LEU A 355 -16.18 -0.27 -1.97
N ARG A 356 -16.24 -1.25 -2.90
CA ARG A 356 -17.39 -2.17 -3.00
C ARG A 356 -17.56 -2.99 -1.72
N GLU A 357 -16.47 -3.49 -1.17
CA GLU A 357 -16.48 -4.28 0.07
C GLU A 357 -17.03 -3.47 1.24
N ALA A 358 -16.54 -2.26 1.44
CA ALA A 358 -17.04 -1.35 2.47
C ALA A 358 -18.50 -0.94 2.23
N ALA A 359 -18.85 -0.60 0.99
CA ALA A 359 -20.23 -0.21 0.62
C ALA A 359 -21.24 -1.34 0.87
N ASN A 360 -20.86 -2.61 0.63
CA ASN A 360 -21.72 -3.75 0.92
C ASN A 360 -22.09 -3.84 2.41
N VAL A 361 -21.16 -3.48 3.30
CA VAL A 361 -21.41 -3.44 4.76
C VAL A 361 -22.30 -2.26 5.15
N LEU A 362 -22.11 -1.10 4.48
CA LEU A 362 -22.80 0.17 4.78
C LEU A 362 -24.21 0.24 4.22
N LYS A 363 -24.54 -0.54 3.19
CA LYS A 363 -25.78 -0.43 2.42
C LYS A 363 -27.03 -0.47 3.34
N GLY A 364 -27.82 0.61 3.29
CA GLY A 364 -29.05 0.76 4.08
C GLY A 364 -28.83 1.01 5.57
N LYS A 365 -27.59 1.28 6.00
CA LYS A 365 -27.24 1.55 7.40
C LYS A 365 -26.70 2.98 7.56
N LYS A 366 -26.60 3.43 8.81
CA LYS A 366 -26.06 4.74 9.19
C LYS A 366 -24.88 4.56 10.14
N ILE A 367 -23.92 5.49 10.10
CA ILE A 367 -22.86 5.55 11.11
C ILE A 367 -23.43 5.86 12.49
N ALA A 368 -22.76 5.36 13.52
CA ALA A 368 -23.14 5.58 14.92
C ALA A 368 -22.97 7.05 15.33
N GLN A 369 -23.74 7.50 16.32
CA GLN A 369 -23.75 8.90 16.77
C GLN A 369 -22.42 9.38 17.37
N ASN A 370 -21.58 8.48 17.88
CA ASN A 370 -20.26 8.82 18.41
C ASN A 370 -19.20 9.01 17.30
N ILE A 371 -19.48 8.64 16.06
CA ILE A 371 -18.56 8.88 14.95
C ILE A 371 -18.64 10.35 14.54
N LYS A 372 -17.55 11.07 14.75
CA LYS A 372 -17.43 12.50 14.47
C LYS A 372 -17.18 12.80 12.99
N LEU A 373 -16.48 11.86 12.30
CA LEU A 373 -16.11 11.99 10.89
C LEU A 373 -15.86 10.61 10.29
N ALA A 374 -16.42 10.35 9.13
CA ALA A 374 -16.14 9.16 8.36
C ALA A 374 -15.77 9.58 6.92
N LEU A 375 -14.59 9.18 6.46
CA LEU A 375 -14.05 9.54 5.13
C LEU A 375 -13.97 8.32 4.23
N ALA A 376 -14.45 8.46 3.00
CA ALA A 376 -14.21 7.53 1.90
C ALA A 376 -13.44 8.26 0.80
N VAL A 377 -12.20 7.83 0.54
CA VAL A 377 -11.27 8.50 -0.36
C VAL A 377 -10.86 7.52 -1.47
N PRO A 378 -11.39 7.67 -2.69
CA PRO A 378 -11.00 6.86 -3.84
C PRO A 378 -9.50 7.01 -4.16
N GLY A 379 -8.88 5.94 -4.66
CA GLY A 379 -7.44 5.92 -4.92
C GLY A 379 -7.02 6.69 -6.17
N SER A 380 -7.93 6.90 -7.11
CA SER A 380 -7.71 7.69 -8.33
C SER A 380 -9.01 8.30 -8.82
N GLY A 381 -8.91 9.27 -9.73
CA GLY A 381 -10.08 9.85 -10.39
C GLY A 381 -10.86 8.82 -11.21
N LEU A 382 -10.19 7.82 -11.79
CA LEU A 382 -10.87 6.74 -12.52
C LEU A 382 -11.60 5.78 -11.58
N VAL A 383 -11.01 5.46 -10.42
CA VAL A 383 -11.71 4.70 -9.36
C VAL A 383 -12.94 5.48 -8.88
N LYS A 384 -12.80 6.81 -8.65
CA LYS A 384 -13.91 7.67 -8.26
C LYS A 384 -15.04 7.63 -9.27
N LEU A 385 -14.73 7.87 -10.55
CA LEU A 385 -15.70 7.84 -11.64
C LEU A 385 -16.41 6.47 -11.76
N GLN A 386 -15.66 5.38 -11.58
CA GLN A 386 -16.23 4.04 -11.61
C GLN A 386 -17.15 3.81 -10.40
N ALA A 387 -16.74 4.20 -9.20
CA ALA A 387 -17.53 4.07 -7.98
C ALA A 387 -18.84 4.87 -8.07
N GLU A 388 -18.80 6.10 -8.59
CA GLU A 388 -19.97 6.94 -8.82
C GLU A 388 -20.91 6.33 -9.87
N LYS A 389 -20.35 5.78 -10.95
CA LYS A 389 -21.17 5.07 -11.97
C LYS A 389 -21.88 3.84 -11.39
N GLU A 390 -21.27 3.18 -10.40
CA GLU A 390 -21.85 2.03 -9.70
C GLU A 390 -22.79 2.45 -8.54
N GLY A 391 -22.88 3.76 -8.22
CA GLY A 391 -23.69 4.29 -7.13
C GLY A 391 -23.12 4.03 -5.74
N LEU A 392 -21.81 3.71 -5.63
CA LEU A 392 -21.17 3.46 -4.35
C LEU A 392 -21.06 4.73 -3.52
N ASP A 393 -20.79 5.89 -4.16
CA ASP A 393 -20.76 7.20 -3.55
C ASP A 393 -22.05 7.49 -2.77
N GLN A 394 -23.22 7.19 -3.36
CA GLN A 394 -24.51 7.37 -2.71
C GLN A 394 -24.66 6.50 -1.45
N ILE A 395 -24.19 5.25 -1.50
CA ILE A 395 -24.19 4.36 -0.33
C ILE A 395 -23.35 4.95 0.81
N PHE A 396 -22.14 5.46 0.51
CA PHE A 396 -21.30 6.11 1.51
C PHE A 396 -21.92 7.38 2.06
N ILE A 397 -22.44 8.27 1.21
CA ILE A 397 -23.08 9.53 1.60
C ILE A 397 -24.33 9.24 2.45
N GLU A 398 -25.19 8.33 2.01
CA GLU A 398 -26.37 7.94 2.76
C GLU A 398 -26.01 7.34 4.12
N ALA A 399 -24.92 6.60 4.23
CA ALA A 399 -24.45 6.07 5.50
C ALA A 399 -23.91 7.17 6.44
N GLY A 400 -23.55 8.34 5.91
CA GLY A 400 -23.00 9.48 6.67
C GLY A 400 -21.50 9.70 6.49
N PHE A 401 -20.88 9.08 5.47
CA PHE A 401 -19.49 9.35 5.09
C PHE A 401 -19.39 10.61 4.22
N GLU A 402 -18.28 11.28 4.32
CA GLU A 402 -17.88 12.27 3.33
C GLU A 402 -17.17 11.58 2.16
N TRP A 403 -17.70 11.76 0.95
CA TRP A 403 -17.10 11.29 -0.29
C TRP A 403 -16.09 12.30 -0.80
N ARG A 404 -14.83 11.88 -0.96
CA ARG A 404 -13.69 12.78 -1.16
C ARG A 404 -13.09 12.71 -2.56
N GLU A 405 -12.27 13.71 -2.91
CA GLU A 405 -11.41 13.67 -4.07
C GLU A 405 -10.19 12.74 -3.84
N PRO A 406 -9.62 12.14 -4.94
CA PRO A 406 -8.55 11.16 -4.83
C PRO A 406 -7.25 11.73 -4.25
N GLY A 407 -6.58 10.99 -3.37
CA GLY A 407 -5.29 11.35 -2.79
C GLY A 407 -4.94 10.51 -1.57
N CYS A 408 -3.77 10.75 -1.00
CA CYS A 408 -3.32 10.04 0.20
C CYS A 408 -4.12 10.41 1.46
N SER A 409 -4.74 11.61 1.50
CA SER A 409 -5.62 12.03 2.58
C SER A 409 -5.02 11.83 3.97
N MET A 410 -5.78 11.25 4.88
CA MET A 410 -5.39 10.98 6.27
C MET A 410 -4.25 9.96 6.41
N CYS A 411 -3.82 9.27 5.33
CA CYS A 411 -2.74 8.27 5.43
C CYS A 411 -1.43 8.85 6.01
N LEU A 412 -1.10 10.09 5.64
CA LEU A 412 0.07 10.84 6.12
C LEU A 412 -0.28 12.14 6.86
N ALA A 413 -1.53 12.56 6.80
CA ALA A 413 -2.00 13.84 7.37
C ALA A 413 -1.19 15.07 6.87
N MET A 414 -0.72 15.05 5.62
CA MET A 414 -0.03 16.17 4.98
C MET A 414 -0.99 17.20 4.38
N ASN A 415 -2.28 16.99 4.53
CA ASN A 415 -3.37 17.88 4.14
C ASN A 415 -4.30 18.16 5.32
N ALA A 416 -5.49 18.72 5.07
CA ALA A 416 -6.47 19.03 6.12
C ALA A 416 -7.07 17.80 6.81
N ASP A 417 -7.00 16.62 6.18
CA ASP A 417 -7.55 15.38 6.72
C ASP A 417 -6.63 14.80 7.79
N ARG A 418 -6.99 15.00 9.07
CA ARG A 418 -6.17 14.55 10.20
C ARG A 418 -6.99 14.29 11.45
N LEU A 419 -6.41 13.53 12.37
CA LEU A 419 -6.92 13.33 13.71
C LEU A 419 -6.52 14.50 14.62
N ASN A 420 -7.40 14.86 15.53
CA ASN A 420 -7.03 15.69 16.67
C ASN A 420 -6.42 14.82 17.78
N PRO A 421 -5.67 15.44 18.75
CA PRO A 421 -5.12 14.70 19.87
C PRO A 421 -6.20 13.90 20.63
N GLY A 422 -5.90 12.63 20.89
CA GLY A 422 -6.79 11.72 21.60
C GLY A 422 -7.89 11.07 20.74
N GLU A 423 -8.17 11.58 19.53
CA GLU A 423 -9.16 10.94 18.65
C GLU A 423 -8.68 9.58 18.13
N ARG A 424 -9.60 8.63 18.06
CA ARG A 424 -9.33 7.25 17.65
C ARG A 424 -9.97 6.94 16.31
N CYS A 425 -9.18 6.40 15.38
CA CYS A 425 -9.62 6.10 14.02
C CYS A 425 -9.52 4.61 13.70
N ALA A 426 -10.59 4.01 13.16
CA ALA A 426 -10.52 2.77 12.41
C ALA A 426 -10.12 3.10 10.97
N SER A 427 -8.95 2.62 10.54
CA SER A 427 -8.27 3.10 9.34
C SER A 427 -7.84 1.95 8.44
N THR A 428 -8.04 2.10 7.13
CA THR A 428 -7.51 1.18 6.12
C THR A 428 -6.12 1.55 5.63
N SER A 429 -5.44 2.53 6.26
CA SER A 429 -4.05 2.85 5.96
C SER A 429 -3.09 1.69 6.31
N ASN A 430 -1.82 1.87 6.05
CA ASN A 430 -0.79 0.84 6.24
C ASN A 430 0.05 1.01 7.50
N ARG A 431 0.07 2.20 8.10
CA ARG A 431 0.90 2.56 9.26
C ARG A 431 0.09 3.26 10.34
N ASN A 432 0.44 2.99 11.60
CA ASN A 432 -0.23 3.54 12.78
C ASN A 432 0.75 4.05 13.86
N PHE A 433 1.92 4.56 13.45
CA PHE A 433 2.85 5.17 14.43
C PHE A 433 2.20 6.35 15.14
N GLU A 434 2.77 6.73 16.27
CA GLU A 434 2.42 7.95 16.97
C GLU A 434 2.44 9.17 16.03
N GLY A 435 1.34 9.90 15.99
CA GLY A 435 1.20 11.08 15.14
C GLY A 435 1.02 10.84 13.64
N ARG A 436 0.98 9.59 13.15
CA ARG A 436 0.90 9.28 11.71
C ARG A 436 -0.29 9.93 10.99
N GLN A 437 -1.46 9.92 11.62
CA GLN A 437 -2.68 10.52 11.08
C GLN A 437 -3.02 11.87 11.76
N GLY A 438 -2.07 12.48 12.44
CA GLY A 438 -2.20 13.72 13.19
C GLY A 438 -1.59 13.60 14.59
N GLN A 439 -1.01 14.69 15.08
CA GLN A 439 -0.32 14.68 16.37
C GLN A 439 -1.25 14.25 17.51
N GLY A 440 -0.84 13.23 18.29
CA GLY A 440 -1.64 12.65 19.36
C GLY A 440 -2.85 11.82 18.89
N GLY A 441 -3.00 11.62 17.58
CA GLY A 441 -4.05 10.76 17.00
C GLY A 441 -3.76 9.27 17.23
N ARG A 442 -4.81 8.48 17.41
CA ARG A 442 -4.79 7.06 17.74
C ARG A 442 -5.35 6.23 16.60
N THR A 443 -4.48 5.52 15.87
CA THR A 443 -4.86 4.80 14.66
C THR A 443 -4.90 3.29 14.89
N HIS A 444 -6.01 2.65 14.51
CA HIS A 444 -6.15 1.19 14.45
C HIS A 444 -6.25 0.77 12.98
N LEU A 445 -5.34 -0.09 12.53
CA LEU A 445 -5.37 -0.65 11.18
C LEU A 445 -6.34 -1.82 11.11
N VAL A 446 -7.24 -1.76 10.12
CA VAL A 446 -8.27 -2.77 9.87
C VAL A 446 -8.55 -2.91 8.37
N SER A 447 -9.28 -3.95 7.98
CA SER A 447 -9.78 -4.12 6.60
C SER A 447 -10.90 -3.11 6.27
N PRO A 448 -11.21 -2.87 4.97
CA PRO A 448 -12.30 -1.97 4.56
C PRO A 448 -13.66 -2.33 5.16
N SER A 449 -14.01 -3.61 5.17
CA SER A 449 -15.26 -4.10 5.79
C SER A 449 -15.28 -3.88 7.30
N MET A 450 -14.15 -4.09 7.99
CA MET A 450 -14.02 -3.83 9.43
C MET A 450 -14.16 -2.33 9.76
N ALA A 451 -13.55 -1.46 8.93
CA ALA A 451 -13.68 -0.01 9.09
C ALA A 451 -15.12 0.46 8.90
N ALA A 452 -15.80 -0.05 7.86
CA ALA A 452 -17.20 0.22 7.60
C ALA A 452 -18.11 -0.25 8.76
N ALA A 453 -17.88 -1.47 9.25
CA ALA A 453 -18.60 -2.02 10.38
C ALA A 453 -18.38 -1.22 11.67
N ALA A 454 -17.14 -0.81 11.95
CA ALA A 454 -16.82 0.06 13.07
C ALA A 454 -17.54 1.41 12.96
N GLY A 455 -17.70 1.94 11.75
CA GLY A 455 -18.50 3.15 11.51
C GLY A 455 -19.96 2.99 11.92
N ILE A 456 -20.59 1.86 11.56
CA ILE A 456 -22.01 1.59 11.90
C ILE A 456 -22.20 1.41 13.40
N HIS A 457 -21.30 0.70 14.07
CA HIS A 457 -21.48 0.31 15.48
C HIS A 457 -20.82 1.27 16.48
N GLY A 458 -19.94 2.16 16.01
CA GLY A 458 -19.16 3.08 16.86
C GLY A 458 -18.02 2.41 17.64
N HIS A 459 -17.82 1.12 17.44
CA HIS A 459 -16.75 0.30 18.03
C HIS A 459 -16.41 -0.87 17.09
N PHE A 460 -15.34 -1.61 17.33
CA PHE A 460 -15.00 -2.78 16.53
C PHE A 460 -16.01 -3.92 16.73
N VAL A 461 -16.35 -4.58 15.64
CA VAL A 461 -17.25 -5.75 15.62
C VAL A 461 -16.71 -6.81 14.68
N ASP A 462 -17.04 -8.06 14.95
CA ASP A 462 -16.67 -9.17 14.07
C ASP A 462 -17.55 -9.18 12.82
N ILE A 463 -16.95 -8.86 11.68
CA ILE A 463 -17.64 -8.81 10.38
C ILE A 463 -18.23 -10.15 9.94
N ARG A 464 -17.70 -11.28 10.46
CA ARG A 464 -18.20 -12.63 10.15
C ARG A 464 -19.60 -12.87 10.72
N SER A 465 -19.96 -12.12 11.77
CA SER A 465 -21.28 -12.18 12.40
C SER A 465 -22.32 -11.26 11.75
N LEU A 466 -21.90 -10.38 10.82
CA LEU A 466 -22.81 -9.46 10.14
C LEU A 466 -23.45 -10.19 8.93
N ASN A 467 -24.79 -10.17 8.88
CA ASN A 467 -25.61 -10.72 7.80
C ASN A 467 -25.74 -9.74 6.63
#